data_2c7d271af1dee00897bf5eab1dc20002
#
_entry.id   2c7d271af1dee00897bf5eab1dc20002
#
_cell.length_a   1.000
_cell.length_b   1.000
_cell.length_c   1.000
_cell.angle_alpha   90.00
_cell.angle_beta   90.00
_cell.angle_gamma   90.00
#
_symmetry.space_group_name_H-M   'P 1'
#
loop_
_entity.id
_entity.type
_entity.pdbx_description
1 polymer ?
#
loop_
_entity_poly.entity_id
_entity_poly.type
_entity_poly.pdbx_seq_one_letter_code
_entity_poly.pdbx_strand_id
1 'polypeptide(L)'
;LLAPGAPGPRANRRLLVGSHIDTVVDAGRYDGNLGVVAGILAVEELARRGIRLPFGLEILAFGDEEGVRYPKTLISSSTIAGCLDPTVLDMVDADGMPIRGALAEFGGDPDHLAAEAYLRGDVIGYLEVHIEQGPVLESKGEALGVVSAIASQGRYRLTARGEAGHAGTVPMALRHDALAAAAEIVLTVEEIARRGVKDSLVATVGEIAVRPGAGNVIPGEAVFSLDVRAASDAARSAAADEIRRRVRDIGKRRGVVIGIETMLEKPVAAAAPWLKRAIAAGIEAATGAKPRELMSGAGHDGMAMINLTDIGMIFVRCRAGISHSPLEQATVDDMGLAVEALVETIVRISDGPGRS
;
A
#
# COMPACT_ATOMS: atom_id res chain seq x y z
N LEU A 1 -20.69 14.69 -2.02
CA LEU A 1 -21.19 15.98 -1.51
C LEU A 1 -20.39 17.10 -2.16
N LEU A 2 -21.01 17.83 -3.10
CA LEU A 2 -20.44 19.02 -3.71
C LEU A 2 -20.71 20.22 -2.81
N ALA A 3 -19.70 20.75 -2.15
CA ALA A 3 -19.77 22.11 -1.66
C ALA A 3 -19.57 23.04 -2.86
N PRO A 4 -20.55 23.87 -3.28
CA PRO A 4 -20.36 24.80 -4.37
C PRO A 4 -19.31 25.83 -3.97
N GLY A 5 -18.16 25.81 -4.66
CA GLY A 5 -17.06 26.72 -4.44
C GLY A 5 -17.38 28.14 -4.85
N ALA A 6 -16.56 29.08 -4.36
CA ALA A 6 -16.58 30.47 -4.86
C ALA A 6 -16.17 30.48 -6.33
N PRO A 7 -16.72 31.39 -7.16
CA PRO A 7 -16.35 31.50 -8.57
C PRO A 7 -14.86 31.84 -8.71
N GLY A 8 -14.17 31.12 -9.58
CA GLY A 8 -12.75 31.28 -9.87
C GLY A 8 -12.24 30.31 -10.92
N PRO A 9 -10.98 30.41 -11.35
CA PRO A 9 -10.43 29.55 -12.42
C PRO A 9 -10.39 28.05 -12.07
N ARG A 10 -10.59 27.68 -10.79
CA ARG A 10 -10.67 26.30 -10.31
C ARG A 10 -12.09 25.87 -9.98
N ALA A 11 -13.11 26.70 -10.23
CA ALA A 11 -14.51 26.45 -9.83
C ALA A 11 -15.10 25.15 -10.39
N ASN A 12 -14.58 24.67 -11.53
CA ASN A 12 -15.01 23.43 -12.18
C ASN A 12 -14.09 22.23 -11.84
N ARG A 13 -13.03 22.44 -11.06
CA ARG A 13 -12.09 21.37 -10.66
C ARG A 13 -12.45 20.84 -9.28
N ARG A 14 -12.05 19.62 -9.03
CA ARG A 14 -12.33 18.92 -7.78
C ARG A 14 -11.05 18.52 -7.05
N LEU A 15 -11.06 18.67 -5.74
CA LEU A 15 -10.13 17.97 -4.86
C LEU A 15 -10.84 16.71 -4.39
N LEU A 16 -10.23 15.56 -4.63
CA LEU A 16 -10.77 14.26 -4.23
C LEU A 16 -10.19 13.89 -2.87
N VAL A 17 -11.03 13.42 -1.97
CA VAL A 17 -10.64 12.85 -0.67
C VAL A 17 -11.30 11.49 -0.56
N GLY A 18 -10.56 10.46 -0.24
CA GLY A 18 -11.17 9.13 -0.17
C GLY A 18 -10.28 8.08 0.47
N SER A 19 -10.83 6.90 0.63
CA SER A 19 -10.20 5.64 1.01
C SER A 19 -11.20 4.52 0.76
N HIS A 20 -10.84 3.28 1.10
CA HIS A 20 -11.73 2.14 0.90
C HIS A 20 -12.69 1.89 2.07
N ILE A 21 -13.75 1.11 1.80
CA ILE A 21 -14.76 0.70 2.77
C ILE A 21 -14.86 -0.83 2.93
N ASP A 22 -14.22 -1.58 2.05
CA ASP A 22 -14.03 -3.03 2.21
C ASP A 22 -12.90 -3.33 3.19
N THR A 23 -12.86 -4.55 3.70
CA THR A 23 -11.88 -4.99 4.68
C THR A 23 -11.46 -6.42 4.41
N VAL A 24 -10.28 -6.82 4.91
CA VAL A 24 -9.92 -8.24 4.98
C VAL A 24 -10.81 -9.01 5.94
N VAL A 25 -10.78 -10.34 5.87
CA VAL A 25 -11.50 -11.20 6.81
C VAL A 25 -10.92 -11.01 8.22
N ASP A 26 -11.79 -10.95 9.24
CA ASP A 26 -11.42 -10.69 10.64
C ASP A 26 -10.60 -9.41 10.81
N ALA A 27 -10.99 -8.36 10.07
CA ALA A 27 -10.35 -7.05 10.08
C ALA A 27 -10.61 -6.24 11.35
N GLY A 28 -9.92 -5.08 11.40
CA GLY A 28 -10.20 -3.99 12.33
C GLY A 28 -11.37 -3.12 11.87
N ARG A 29 -11.43 -1.92 12.45
CA ARG A 29 -12.53 -0.97 12.22
C ARG A 29 -12.10 0.29 11.47
N TYR A 30 -10.80 0.49 11.31
CA TYR A 30 -10.24 1.77 10.92
C TYR A 30 -9.52 1.72 9.58
N ASP A 31 -9.08 0.52 9.20
CA ASP A 31 -8.41 0.26 7.92
C ASP A 31 -9.33 0.64 6.75
N GLY A 32 -8.94 1.67 5.99
CA GLY A 32 -9.73 2.30 4.95
C GLY A 32 -10.91 3.15 5.44
N ASN A 33 -11.80 2.55 6.23
CA ASN A 33 -13.03 3.20 6.72
C ASN A 33 -12.80 4.54 7.42
N LEU A 34 -11.70 4.65 8.17
CA LEU A 34 -11.32 5.91 8.84
C LEU A 34 -11.17 7.05 7.84
N GLY A 35 -10.54 6.81 6.69
CA GLY A 35 -10.29 7.83 5.69
C GLY A 35 -11.56 8.38 5.06
N VAL A 36 -12.53 7.51 4.79
CA VAL A 36 -13.86 7.91 4.28
C VAL A 36 -14.61 8.75 5.32
N VAL A 37 -14.66 8.28 6.58
CA VAL A 37 -15.33 9.01 7.67
C VAL A 37 -14.62 10.36 7.94
N ALA A 38 -13.29 10.39 7.95
CA ALA A 38 -12.53 11.64 8.12
C ALA A 38 -12.83 12.65 7.00
N GLY A 39 -12.96 12.18 5.75
CA GLY A 39 -13.37 13.02 4.63
C GLY A 39 -14.76 13.63 4.82
N ILE A 40 -15.74 12.84 5.27
CA ILE A 40 -17.11 13.31 5.54
C ILE A 40 -17.10 14.36 6.66
N LEU A 41 -16.41 14.07 7.78
CA LEU A 41 -16.29 14.99 8.92
C LEU A 41 -15.54 16.29 8.54
N ALA A 42 -14.55 16.21 7.66
CA ALA A 42 -13.87 17.41 7.15
C ALA A 42 -14.82 18.32 6.36
N VAL A 43 -15.73 17.77 5.54
CA VAL A 43 -16.78 18.55 4.83
C VAL A 43 -17.70 19.22 5.83
N GLU A 44 -18.15 18.50 6.87
CA GLU A 44 -19.00 19.01 7.93
C GLU A 44 -18.32 20.16 8.69
N GLU A 45 -17.05 20.00 9.05
CA GLU A 45 -16.28 20.99 9.77
C GLU A 45 -16.01 22.25 8.94
N LEU A 46 -15.69 22.10 7.65
CA LEU A 46 -15.58 23.24 6.72
C LEU A 46 -16.90 24.04 6.65
N ALA A 47 -18.02 23.34 6.56
CA ALA A 47 -19.34 23.96 6.55
C ALA A 47 -19.64 24.68 7.87
N ARG A 48 -19.34 24.07 9.03
CA ARG A 48 -19.48 24.66 10.36
C ARG A 48 -18.65 25.93 10.55
N ARG A 49 -17.44 25.97 9.96
CA ARG A 49 -16.57 27.16 9.94
C ARG A 49 -16.99 28.22 8.93
N GLY A 50 -17.98 27.95 8.08
CA GLY A 50 -18.40 28.84 7.01
C GLY A 50 -17.37 29.03 5.90
N ILE A 51 -16.42 28.07 5.74
CA ILE A 51 -15.36 28.13 4.76
C ILE A 51 -15.92 27.72 3.39
N ARG A 52 -15.70 28.59 2.37
CA ARG A 52 -16.07 28.34 0.99
C ARG A 52 -14.81 28.09 0.17
N LEU A 53 -14.73 26.93 -0.47
CA LEU A 53 -13.60 26.55 -1.32
C LEU A 53 -13.76 27.08 -2.75
N PRO A 54 -12.69 27.46 -3.44
CA PRO A 54 -12.73 27.87 -4.85
C PRO A 54 -12.79 26.69 -5.83
N PHE A 55 -13.08 25.47 -5.35
CA PHE A 55 -13.18 24.22 -6.10
C PHE A 55 -14.19 23.29 -5.42
N GLY A 56 -14.64 22.26 -6.15
CA GLY A 56 -15.46 21.18 -5.58
C GLY A 56 -14.62 20.29 -4.65
N LEU A 57 -15.22 19.84 -3.54
CA LEU A 57 -14.65 18.81 -2.69
C LEU A 57 -15.53 17.58 -2.81
N GLU A 58 -14.93 16.43 -3.13
CA GLU A 58 -15.64 15.20 -3.41
C GLU A 58 -15.06 14.07 -2.58
N ILE A 59 -15.96 13.36 -1.86
CA ILE A 59 -15.55 12.24 -0.99
C ILE A 59 -15.82 10.95 -1.73
N LEU A 60 -14.79 10.11 -1.85
CA LEU A 60 -14.82 8.81 -2.51
C LEU A 60 -14.74 7.71 -1.47
N ALA A 61 -15.64 6.73 -1.60
CA ALA A 61 -15.62 5.50 -0.82
C ALA A 61 -15.39 4.34 -1.80
N PHE A 62 -14.16 3.81 -1.81
CA PHE A 62 -13.79 2.75 -2.72
C PHE A 62 -14.17 1.37 -2.18
N GLY A 63 -14.50 0.45 -3.06
CA GLY A 63 -14.65 -0.95 -2.77
C GLY A 63 -13.56 -1.77 -3.46
N ASP A 64 -13.33 -2.99 -2.96
CA ASP A 64 -12.38 -3.95 -3.52
C ASP A 64 -10.92 -3.44 -3.58
N GLU A 65 -10.48 -2.66 -2.57
CA GLU A 65 -9.08 -2.32 -2.40
C GLU A 65 -8.27 -3.55 -2.02
N GLU A 66 -8.78 -4.33 -1.08
CA GLU A 66 -8.13 -5.47 -0.44
C GLU A 66 -8.10 -6.74 -1.30
N GLY A 67 -9.01 -6.84 -2.27
CA GLY A 67 -9.08 -7.99 -3.16
C GLY A 67 -9.52 -9.29 -2.47
N VAL A 68 -10.42 -9.20 -1.50
CA VAL A 68 -10.85 -10.33 -0.67
C VAL A 68 -11.83 -11.24 -1.40
N ARG A 69 -12.84 -10.66 -2.03
CA ARG A 69 -13.83 -11.43 -2.77
C ARG A 69 -13.29 -11.90 -4.13
N TYR A 70 -12.55 -11.03 -4.79
CA TYR A 70 -11.93 -11.30 -6.09
C TYR A 70 -10.40 -11.20 -5.97
N PRO A 71 -9.62 -11.98 -6.75
CA PRO A 71 -8.16 -11.96 -6.68
C PRO A 71 -7.57 -10.72 -7.40
N LYS A 72 -8.20 -9.57 -7.19
CA LYS A 72 -7.83 -8.28 -7.79
C LYS A 72 -8.07 -7.16 -6.79
N THR A 73 -7.05 -6.36 -6.55
CA THR A 73 -7.07 -5.18 -5.68
C THR A 73 -7.35 -3.91 -6.48
N LEU A 74 -7.80 -2.84 -5.81
CA LEU A 74 -7.92 -1.48 -6.34
C LEU A 74 -8.90 -1.36 -7.52
N ILE A 75 -10.00 -2.13 -7.54
CA ILE A 75 -10.93 -2.14 -8.68
C ILE A 75 -11.61 -0.77 -8.84
N SER A 76 -12.22 -0.25 -7.77
CA SER A 76 -12.97 1.01 -7.81
C SER A 76 -12.06 2.21 -8.09
N SER A 77 -10.94 2.33 -7.38
CA SER A 77 -10.00 3.44 -7.58
C SER A 77 -9.34 3.40 -8.96
N SER A 78 -9.07 2.20 -9.51
CA SER A 78 -8.57 2.05 -10.88
C SER A 78 -9.62 2.46 -11.92
N THR A 79 -10.91 2.21 -11.67
CA THR A 79 -12.02 2.67 -12.51
C THR A 79 -12.06 4.19 -12.54
N ILE A 80 -12.10 4.83 -11.38
CA ILE A 80 -12.12 6.30 -11.23
C ILE A 80 -10.88 6.94 -11.85
N ALA A 81 -9.72 6.30 -11.71
CA ALA A 81 -8.47 6.76 -12.33
C ALA A 81 -8.35 6.48 -13.84
N GLY A 82 -9.31 5.77 -14.43
CA GLY A 82 -9.30 5.43 -15.85
C GLY A 82 -8.20 4.45 -16.26
N CYS A 83 -7.71 3.63 -15.33
CA CYS A 83 -6.62 2.67 -15.55
C CYS A 83 -7.01 1.21 -15.27
N LEU A 84 -8.30 0.93 -15.05
CA LEU A 84 -8.78 -0.44 -14.88
C LEU A 84 -8.63 -1.22 -16.20
N ASP A 85 -8.02 -2.40 -16.13
CA ASP A 85 -8.07 -3.37 -17.22
C ASP A 85 -9.47 -4.01 -17.23
N PRO A 86 -10.28 -3.81 -18.29
CA PRO A 86 -11.66 -4.32 -18.32
C PRO A 86 -11.75 -5.85 -18.29
N THR A 87 -10.69 -6.57 -18.62
CA THR A 87 -10.67 -8.04 -18.56
C THR A 87 -10.83 -8.58 -17.15
N VAL A 88 -10.55 -7.77 -16.12
CA VAL A 88 -10.75 -8.18 -14.72
C VAL A 88 -12.22 -8.39 -14.38
N LEU A 89 -13.15 -7.78 -15.12
CA LEU A 89 -14.59 -7.91 -14.88
C LEU A 89 -15.13 -9.34 -15.08
N ASP A 90 -14.37 -10.18 -15.76
CA ASP A 90 -14.70 -11.59 -15.99
C ASP A 90 -14.08 -12.52 -14.93
N MET A 91 -13.29 -11.98 -13.98
CA MET A 91 -12.79 -12.74 -12.83
C MET A 91 -13.97 -13.14 -11.95
N VAL A 92 -13.92 -14.39 -11.46
CA VAL A 92 -14.97 -14.96 -10.63
C VAL A 92 -14.53 -15.10 -9.18
N ASP A 93 -15.49 -14.99 -8.27
CA ASP A 93 -15.30 -15.31 -6.85
C ASP A 93 -15.38 -16.83 -6.59
N ALA A 94 -15.34 -17.23 -5.32
CA ALA A 94 -15.39 -18.64 -4.92
C ALA A 94 -16.68 -19.36 -5.32
N ASP A 95 -17.76 -18.61 -5.51
CA ASP A 95 -19.08 -19.13 -5.91
C ASP A 95 -19.30 -19.09 -7.44
N GLY A 96 -18.31 -18.63 -8.19
CA GLY A 96 -18.36 -18.52 -9.65
C GLY A 96 -19.07 -17.27 -10.16
N MET A 97 -19.38 -16.29 -9.30
CA MET A 97 -19.97 -15.01 -9.70
C MET A 97 -18.89 -14.10 -10.29
N PRO A 98 -19.02 -13.65 -11.56
CA PRO A 98 -18.08 -12.68 -12.12
C PRO A 98 -18.27 -11.28 -11.52
N ILE A 99 -17.18 -10.48 -11.48
CA ILE A 99 -17.25 -9.06 -11.01
C ILE A 99 -18.34 -8.30 -11.75
N ARG A 100 -18.46 -8.48 -13.06
CA ARG A 100 -19.52 -7.90 -13.90
C ARG A 100 -20.92 -8.17 -13.35
N GLY A 101 -21.18 -9.44 -12.99
CA GLY A 101 -22.45 -9.86 -12.42
C GLY A 101 -22.72 -9.22 -11.06
N ALA A 102 -21.71 -9.23 -10.18
CA ALA A 102 -21.82 -8.64 -8.84
C ALA A 102 -22.07 -7.12 -8.91
N LEU A 103 -21.40 -6.41 -9.82
CA LEU A 103 -21.63 -4.98 -10.05
C LEU A 103 -23.05 -4.70 -10.52
N ALA A 104 -23.58 -5.50 -11.46
CA ALA A 104 -24.95 -5.35 -11.94
C ALA A 104 -25.98 -5.64 -10.85
N GLU A 105 -25.77 -6.67 -10.02
CA GLU A 105 -26.62 -6.96 -8.86
C GLU A 105 -26.62 -5.84 -7.82
N PHE A 106 -25.46 -5.19 -7.62
CA PHE A 106 -25.33 -4.03 -6.75
C PHE A 106 -26.02 -2.76 -7.30
N GLY A 107 -26.39 -2.77 -8.59
CA GLY A 107 -27.05 -1.66 -9.26
C GLY A 107 -26.10 -0.76 -10.07
N GLY A 108 -24.85 -1.20 -10.28
CA GLY A 108 -23.90 -0.55 -11.17
C GLY A 108 -24.11 -0.92 -12.65
N ASP A 109 -23.40 -0.22 -13.52
CA ASP A 109 -23.39 -0.47 -14.96
C ASP A 109 -21.99 -0.91 -15.43
N PRO A 110 -21.72 -2.23 -15.46
CA PRO A 110 -20.39 -2.74 -15.82
C PRO A 110 -19.98 -2.47 -17.27
N ASP A 111 -20.94 -2.18 -18.17
CA ASP A 111 -20.67 -1.91 -19.57
C ASP A 111 -20.25 -0.45 -19.83
N HIS A 112 -20.51 0.44 -18.87
CA HIS A 112 -20.21 1.87 -18.98
C HIS A 112 -19.20 2.37 -17.94
N LEU A 113 -18.44 1.49 -17.28
CA LEU A 113 -17.46 1.88 -16.25
C LEU A 113 -16.42 2.92 -16.73
N ALA A 114 -16.06 2.91 -18.00
CA ALA A 114 -15.14 3.90 -18.56
C ALA A 114 -15.69 5.35 -18.49
N ALA A 115 -17.01 5.51 -18.40
CA ALA A 115 -17.65 6.81 -18.24
C ALA A 115 -17.50 7.41 -16.83
N GLU A 116 -17.19 6.57 -15.84
CA GLU A 116 -16.98 6.98 -14.45
C GLU A 116 -15.56 7.55 -14.21
N ALA A 117 -14.65 7.38 -15.17
CA ALA A 117 -13.30 7.88 -15.06
C ALA A 117 -13.25 9.42 -15.11
N TYR A 118 -12.51 10.02 -14.17
CA TYR A 118 -12.27 11.46 -14.20
C TYR A 118 -11.24 11.83 -15.26
N LEU A 119 -11.39 13.03 -15.81
CA LEU A 119 -10.36 13.63 -16.65
C LEU A 119 -9.30 14.30 -15.74
N ARG A 120 -8.02 14.10 -16.06
CA ARG A 120 -6.89 14.67 -15.30
C ARG A 120 -7.02 16.20 -15.12
N GLY A 121 -7.55 16.90 -16.11
CA GLY A 121 -7.76 18.36 -16.06
C GLY A 121 -8.79 18.81 -15.02
N ASP A 122 -9.73 17.95 -14.65
CA ASP A 122 -10.84 18.25 -13.74
C ASP A 122 -10.48 18.00 -12.27
N VAL A 123 -9.35 17.37 -12.00
CA VAL A 123 -8.90 17.02 -10.65
C VAL A 123 -7.70 17.87 -10.24
N ILE A 124 -7.73 18.40 -9.03
CA ILE A 124 -6.64 19.18 -8.42
C ILE A 124 -5.60 18.25 -7.81
N GLY A 125 -6.07 17.24 -7.09
CA GLY A 125 -5.27 16.25 -6.37
C GLY A 125 -6.17 15.26 -5.64
N TYR A 126 -5.57 14.22 -5.09
CA TYR A 126 -6.21 13.22 -4.25
C TYR A 126 -5.55 13.20 -2.87
N LEU A 127 -6.36 13.23 -1.83
CA LEU A 127 -5.95 13.09 -0.45
C LEU A 127 -6.55 11.84 0.18
N GLU A 128 -5.75 11.15 0.98
CA GLU A 128 -6.20 9.98 1.73
C GLU A 128 -5.76 10.08 3.18
N VAL A 129 -6.65 9.78 4.11
CA VAL A 129 -6.33 9.58 5.53
C VAL A 129 -6.39 8.10 5.80
N HIS A 130 -5.36 7.56 6.44
CA HIS A 130 -5.30 6.14 6.73
C HIS A 130 -4.57 5.87 8.05
N ILE A 131 -4.85 4.76 8.71
CA ILE A 131 -3.99 4.32 9.82
C ILE A 131 -2.61 3.94 9.29
N GLU A 132 -1.57 4.08 10.13
CA GLU A 132 -0.19 3.77 9.72
C GLU A 132 0.01 2.28 9.37
N GLN A 133 -0.76 1.39 9.98
CA GLN A 133 -0.56 -0.07 9.91
C GLN A 133 0.85 -0.49 10.34
N GLY A 134 1.52 0.37 11.07
CA GLY A 134 2.89 0.22 11.53
C GLY A 134 3.11 0.88 12.90
N PRO A 135 4.21 0.57 13.60
CA PRO A 135 4.43 1.01 14.98
C PRO A 135 5.24 2.30 15.10
N VAL A 136 5.60 2.97 13.99
CA VAL A 136 6.61 4.05 14.03
C VAL A 136 6.07 5.29 14.73
N LEU A 137 4.86 5.76 14.39
CA LEU A 137 4.25 6.92 15.03
C LEU A 137 4.09 6.70 16.54
N GLU A 138 3.58 5.52 16.93
CA GLU A 138 3.45 5.17 18.35
C GLU A 138 4.80 5.17 19.06
N SER A 139 5.84 4.55 18.46
CA SER A 139 7.18 4.48 19.04
C SER A 139 7.84 5.86 19.21
N LYS A 140 7.35 6.87 18.50
CA LYS A 140 7.84 8.26 18.54
C LYS A 140 6.92 9.19 19.34
N GLY A 141 5.77 8.71 19.80
CA GLY A 141 4.77 9.53 20.50
C GLY A 141 4.09 10.56 19.57
N GLU A 142 4.11 10.32 18.26
CA GLU A 142 3.54 11.21 17.25
C GLU A 142 2.12 10.70 16.86
N ALA A 143 1.13 11.59 16.81
CA ALA A 143 -0.25 11.23 16.50
C ALA A 143 -0.46 11.04 14.99
N LEU A 144 0.19 11.88 14.18
CA LEU A 144 0.01 11.95 12.73
C LEU A 144 1.36 11.98 12.02
N GLY A 145 1.35 11.50 10.76
CA GLY A 145 2.50 11.56 9.88
C GLY A 145 2.15 11.92 8.44
N VAL A 146 3.12 12.40 7.68
CA VAL A 146 2.99 12.65 6.23
C VAL A 146 3.50 11.42 5.48
N VAL A 147 2.71 10.88 4.56
CA VAL A 147 3.17 9.79 3.71
C VAL A 147 4.05 10.35 2.59
N SER A 148 5.29 9.88 2.52
CA SER A 148 6.24 10.28 1.47
C SER A 148 5.98 9.56 0.15
N ALA A 149 5.61 8.29 0.23
CA ALA A 149 5.27 7.43 -0.90
C ALA A 149 4.55 6.17 -0.41
N ILE A 150 3.76 5.55 -1.28
CA ILE A 150 3.34 4.15 -1.15
C ILE A 150 4.43 3.31 -1.82
N ALA A 151 4.92 2.29 -1.12
CA ALA A 151 6.12 1.54 -1.49
C ALA A 151 6.08 0.94 -2.90
N SER A 152 7.22 1.01 -3.57
CA SER A 152 7.53 0.09 -4.66
C SER A 152 7.59 -1.33 -4.12
N GLN A 153 6.94 -2.29 -4.77
CA GLN A 153 6.84 -3.67 -4.31
C GLN A 153 7.28 -4.66 -5.38
N GLY A 154 8.06 -5.67 -4.97
CA GLY A 154 8.38 -6.84 -5.78
C GLY A 154 8.12 -8.11 -4.99
N ARG A 155 7.31 -9.03 -5.55
CA ARG A 155 7.09 -10.38 -4.99
C ARG A 155 7.68 -11.42 -5.91
N TYR A 156 8.41 -12.34 -5.31
CA TYR A 156 9.10 -13.39 -6.05
C TYR A 156 8.85 -14.73 -5.37
N ARG A 157 8.88 -15.80 -6.19
CA ARG A 157 8.94 -17.19 -5.74
C ARG A 157 10.30 -17.74 -6.05
N LEU A 158 10.97 -18.30 -5.05
CA LEU A 158 12.25 -18.95 -5.20
C LEU A 158 12.10 -20.46 -5.04
N THR A 159 12.78 -21.22 -5.88
CA THR A 159 12.81 -22.69 -5.80
C THR A 159 14.25 -23.15 -5.79
N ALA A 160 14.69 -23.69 -4.66
CA ALA A 160 16.00 -24.32 -4.51
C ALA A 160 15.85 -25.84 -4.75
N ARG A 161 16.61 -26.37 -5.70
CA ARG A 161 16.65 -27.81 -6.04
C ARG A 161 18.05 -28.35 -5.80
N GLY A 162 18.13 -29.24 -4.83
CA GLY A 162 19.31 -30.00 -4.49
C GLY A 162 19.06 -31.51 -4.67
N GLU A 163 19.63 -32.34 -3.78
CA GLU A 163 19.52 -33.80 -3.83
C GLU A 163 19.00 -34.33 -2.48
N ALA A 164 17.89 -35.07 -2.54
CA ALA A 164 17.39 -35.78 -1.36
C ALA A 164 18.29 -36.98 -1.04
N GLY A 165 18.53 -37.19 0.24
CA GLY A 165 19.40 -38.31 0.66
C GLY A 165 19.17 -38.67 2.12
N HIS A 166 19.74 -39.78 2.57
CA HIS A 166 19.64 -40.22 3.96
C HIS A 166 20.46 -39.32 4.89
N ALA A 167 19.81 -38.70 5.88
CA ALA A 167 20.42 -37.70 6.74
C ALA A 167 21.62 -38.24 7.58
N GLY A 168 21.65 -39.53 7.89
CA GLY A 168 22.71 -40.14 8.67
C GLY A 168 23.88 -40.76 7.89
N THR A 169 23.71 -41.03 6.57
CA THR A 169 24.72 -41.77 5.77
C THR A 169 25.43 -40.92 4.74
N VAL A 170 24.84 -39.82 4.30
CA VAL A 170 25.50 -38.91 3.32
C VAL A 170 26.43 -37.96 4.08
N PRO A 171 27.77 -37.97 3.79
CA PRO A 171 28.71 -37.07 4.42
C PRO A 171 28.39 -35.59 4.11
N MET A 172 28.69 -34.68 5.05
CA MET A 172 28.37 -33.24 4.90
C MET A 172 28.93 -32.62 3.63
N ALA A 173 30.15 -33.01 3.22
CA ALA A 173 30.82 -32.47 2.04
C ALA A 173 30.19 -32.88 0.68
N LEU A 174 29.33 -33.91 0.71
CA LEU A 174 28.67 -34.45 -0.49
C LEU A 174 27.19 -34.07 -0.58
N ARG A 175 26.72 -33.18 0.33
CA ARG A 175 25.30 -32.78 0.38
C ARG A 175 25.02 -31.62 -0.54
N HIS A 176 23.92 -31.73 -1.28
CA HIS A 176 23.29 -30.64 -2.02
C HIS A 176 21.94 -30.31 -1.37
N ASP A 177 22.00 -29.80 -0.13
CA ASP A 177 20.86 -29.58 0.75
C ASP A 177 20.11 -28.29 0.37
N ALA A 178 18.90 -28.46 -0.18
CA ALA A 178 18.05 -27.35 -0.64
C ALA A 178 17.60 -26.45 0.51
N LEU A 179 17.29 -27.03 1.70
CA LEU A 179 16.86 -26.24 2.85
C LEU A 179 18.01 -25.44 3.44
N ALA A 180 19.20 -26.01 3.54
CA ALA A 180 20.38 -25.27 4.00
C ALA A 180 20.73 -24.10 3.06
N ALA A 181 20.52 -24.26 1.74
CA ALA A 181 20.66 -23.16 0.78
C ALA A 181 19.58 -22.08 0.98
N ALA A 182 18.32 -22.49 1.16
CA ALA A 182 17.21 -21.58 1.42
C ALA A 182 17.40 -20.78 2.72
N ALA A 183 17.83 -21.42 3.80
CA ALA A 183 18.11 -20.78 5.08
C ALA A 183 19.20 -19.68 4.96
N GLU A 184 20.27 -19.95 4.21
CA GLU A 184 21.31 -18.97 3.95
C GLU A 184 20.79 -17.78 3.12
N ILE A 185 19.90 -18.04 2.17
CA ILE A 185 19.24 -16.99 1.37
C ILE A 185 18.34 -16.13 2.27
N VAL A 186 17.55 -16.72 3.17
CA VAL A 186 16.71 -15.99 4.13
C VAL A 186 17.56 -15.00 4.95
N LEU A 187 18.67 -15.44 5.51
CA LEU A 187 19.58 -14.58 6.26
C LEU A 187 20.25 -13.51 5.38
N THR A 188 20.55 -13.85 4.13
CA THR A 188 21.09 -12.89 3.16
C THR A 188 20.07 -11.79 2.81
N VAL A 189 18.81 -12.14 2.64
CA VAL A 189 17.71 -11.20 2.39
C VAL A 189 17.58 -10.23 3.58
N GLU A 190 17.57 -10.75 4.80
CA GLU A 190 17.52 -9.93 6.02
C GLU A 190 18.74 -8.98 6.12
N GLU A 191 19.94 -9.47 5.85
CA GLU A 191 21.18 -8.67 5.85
C GLU A 191 21.07 -7.49 4.87
N ILE A 192 20.61 -7.75 3.64
CA ILE A 192 20.45 -6.73 2.60
C ILE A 192 19.42 -5.68 3.03
N ALA A 193 18.28 -6.12 3.56
CA ALA A 193 17.23 -5.22 4.02
C ALA A 193 17.72 -4.32 5.18
N ARG A 194 18.41 -4.88 6.16
CA ARG A 194 18.99 -4.13 7.30
C ARG A 194 19.99 -3.04 6.87
N ARG A 195 20.69 -3.23 5.76
CA ARG A 195 21.60 -2.19 5.21
C ARG A 195 20.87 -1.09 4.46
N GLY A 196 19.69 -1.36 3.92
CA GLY A 196 18.88 -0.44 3.13
C GLY A 196 17.94 0.46 3.94
N VAL A 197 18.14 0.66 5.24
CA VAL A 197 17.27 1.47 6.12
C VAL A 197 17.07 2.89 5.60
N LYS A 198 18.08 3.50 4.98
CA LYS A 198 17.97 4.86 4.42
C LYS A 198 16.98 4.97 3.27
N ASP A 199 16.77 3.88 2.55
CA ASP A 199 15.83 3.77 1.43
C ASP A 199 14.49 3.18 1.86
N SER A 200 14.25 3.07 3.17
CA SER A 200 13.09 2.41 3.77
C SER A 200 12.90 0.99 3.22
N LEU A 201 14.01 0.30 2.92
CA LEU A 201 14.00 -1.05 2.38
C LEU A 201 13.53 -2.04 3.45
N VAL A 202 12.52 -2.82 3.11
CA VAL A 202 12.12 -4.02 3.86
C VAL A 202 12.07 -5.21 2.92
N ALA A 203 12.49 -6.38 3.41
CA ALA A 203 12.40 -7.62 2.63
C ALA A 203 12.11 -8.78 3.57
N THR A 204 11.19 -9.66 3.15
CA THR A 204 10.68 -10.75 3.98
C THR A 204 10.54 -12.03 3.16
N VAL A 205 10.97 -13.15 3.73
CA VAL A 205 10.59 -14.50 3.33
C VAL A 205 9.49 -14.95 4.28
N GLY A 206 8.23 -14.93 3.83
CA GLY A 206 7.06 -15.19 4.67
C GLY A 206 6.61 -16.65 4.64
N GLU A 207 6.95 -17.37 3.57
CA GLU A 207 6.56 -18.77 3.38
C GLU A 207 7.78 -19.60 2.98
N ILE A 208 7.86 -20.82 3.50
CA ILE A 208 8.82 -21.84 3.06
C ILE A 208 8.20 -23.24 3.14
N ALA A 209 8.27 -23.96 2.04
CA ALA A 209 7.86 -25.36 1.94
C ALA A 209 9.05 -26.22 1.54
N VAL A 210 9.19 -27.39 2.17
CA VAL A 210 10.34 -28.28 2.02
C VAL A 210 9.88 -29.66 1.60
N ARG A 211 10.58 -30.30 0.68
CA ARG A 211 10.31 -31.67 0.23
C ARG A 211 11.55 -32.55 0.33
N PRO A 212 11.40 -33.80 0.79
CA PRO A 212 10.16 -34.49 1.16
C PRO A 212 9.61 -34.11 2.55
N GLY A 213 10.32 -33.30 3.37
CA GLY A 213 9.82 -32.84 4.66
C GLY A 213 9.87 -33.91 5.77
N ALA A 214 10.83 -34.83 5.69
CA ALA A 214 11.02 -35.90 6.69
C ALA A 214 12.29 -35.64 7.52
N GLY A 215 12.24 -35.88 8.84
CA GLY A 215 13.31 -35.53 9.76
C GLY A 215 14.62 -36.29 9.56
N ASN A 216 14.62 -37.41 8.82
CA ASN A 216 15.78 -38.24 8.52
C ASN A 216 16.19 -38.18 7.03
N VAL A 217 15.69 -37.21 6.26
CA VAL A 217 16.00 -37.05 4.84
C VAL A 217 16.57 -35.65 4.59
N ILE A 218 17.68 -35.58 3.86
CA ILE A 218 18.23 -34.31 3.34
C ILE A 218 17.21 -33.71 2.36
N PRO A 219 16.77 -32.46 2.54
CA PRO A 219 15.80 -31.86 1.62
C PRO A 219 16.31 -31.71 0.20
N GLY A 220 15.56 -32.26 -0.76
CA GLY A 220 15.85 -32.15 -2.18
C GLY A 220 15.26 -30.89 -2.82
N GLU A 221 14.20 -30.33 -2.25
CA GLU A 221 13.58 -29.11 -2.74
C GLU A 221 13.12 -28.21 -1.58
N ALA A 222 13.32 -26.89 -1.75
CA ALA A 222 12.71 -25.87 -0.92
C ALA A 222 12.10 -24.78 -1.82
N VAL A 223 10.81 -24.48 -1.59
CA VAL A 223 10.10 -23.39 -2.29
C VAL A 223 9.75 -22.33 -1.25
N PHE A 224 10.06 -21.06 -1.54
CA PHE A 224 9.83 -19.98 -0.59
C PHE A 224 9.49 -18.66 -1.29
N SER A 225 8.75 -17.81 -0.58
CA SER A 225 8.37 -16.48 -1.04
C SER A 225 9.47 -15.46 -0.74
N LEU A 226 9.46 -14.34 -1.48
CA LEU A 226 10.24 -13.15 -1.16
C LEU A 226 9.41 -11.94 -1.52
N ASP A 227 9.15 -11.07 -0.55
CA ASP A 227 8.55 -9.74 -0.71
C ASP A 227 9.63 -8.68 -0.47
N VAL A 228 9.80 -7.73 -1.39
CA VAL A 228 10.78 -6.64 -1.31
C VAL A 228 10.04 -5.33 -1.52
N ARG A 229 10.13 -4.40 -0.57
CA ARG A 229 9.51 -3.07 -0.65
C ARG A 229 10.53 -1.99 -0.36
N ALA A 230 10.41 -0.85 -1.05
CA ALA A 230 11.28 0.31 -0.85
C ALA A 230 10.57 1.63 -1.21
N ALA A 231 11.13 2.75 -0.74
CA ALA A 231 10.60 4.08 -1.01
C ALA A 231 10.77 4.54 -2.48
N SER A 232 11.48 3.77 -3.32
CA SER A 232 11.65 4.05 -4.75
C SER A 232 11.84 2.77 -5.55
N ASP A 233 11.50 2.83 -6.85
CA ASP A 233 11.74 1.72 -7.78
C ASP A 233 13.23 1.40 -7.94
N ALA A 234 14.07 2.42 -7.91
CA ALA A 234 15.53 2.26 -8.01
C ALA A 234 16.08 1.47 -6.82
N ALA A 235 15.68 1.82 -5.58
CA ALA A 235 16.12 1.13 -4.38
C ALA A 235 15.62 -0.33 -4.34
N ARG A 236 14.34 -0.56 -4.67
CA ARG A 236 13.77 -1.92 -4.78
C ARG A 236 14.53 -2.76 -5.81
N SER A 237 14.74 -2.21 -7.00
CA SER A 237 15.44 -2.94 -8.08
C SER A 237 16.88 -3.25 -7.71
N ALA A 238 17.61 -2.30 -7.14
CA ALA A 238 18.98 -2.52 -6.68
C ALA A 238 19.07 -3.63 -5.63
N ALA A 239 18.14 -3.64 -4.65
CA ALA A 239 18.07 -4.69 -3.64
C ALA A 239 17.74 -6.06 -4.27
N ALA A 240 16.75 -6.12 -5.17
CA ALA A 240 16.39 -7.35 -5.87
C ALA A 240 17.55 -7.90 -6.71
N ASP A 241 18.33 -7.03 -7.36
CA ASP A 241 19.50 -7.44 -8.15
C ASP A 241 20.66 -7.91 -7.25
N GLU A 242 20.86 -7.29 -6.10
CA GLU A 242 21.84 -7.79 -5.12
C GLU A 242 21.42 -9.16 -4.59
N ILE A 243 20.15 -9.33 -4.22
CA ILE A 243 19.60 -10.63 -3.79
C ILE A 243 19.83 -11.68 -4.90
N ARG A 244 19.47 -11.39 -6.14
CA ARG A 244 19.68 -12.32 -7.29
C ARG A 244 21.14 -12.72 -7.44
N ARG A 245 22.09 -11.80 -7.27
CA ARG A 245 23.52 -12.12 -7.33
C ARG A 245 23.93 -13.07 -6.20
N ARG A 246 23.58 -12.72 -4.96
CA ARG A 246 23.93 -13.52 -3.78
C ARG A 246 23.28 -14.91 -3.81
N VAL A 247 22.04 -15.01 -4.29
CA VAL A 247 21.34 -16.28 -4.50
C VAL A 247 22.10 -17.19 -5.48
N ARG A 248 22.57 -16.63 -6.60
CA ARG A 248 23.39 -17.41 -7.55
C ARG A 248 24.70 -17.90 -6.93
N ASP A 249 25.38 -17.07 -6.14
CA ASP A 249 26.64 -17.43 -5.48
C ASP A 249 26.44 -18.52 -4.41
N ILE A 250 25.36 -18.44 -3.65
CA ILE A 250 24.95 -19.46 -2.67
C ILE A 250 24.67 -20.79 -3.40
N GLY A 251 23.88 -20.74 -4.49
CA GLY A 251 23.54 -21.92 -5.28
C GLY A 251 24.78 -22.62 -5.82
N LYS A 252 25.71 -21.87 -6.43
CA LYS A 252 27.00 -22.41 -6.92
C LYS A 252 27.83 -23.07 -5.81
N ARG A 253 28.00 -22.39 -4.68
CA ARG A 253 28.82 -22.89 -3.57
C ARG A 253 28.24 -24.14 -2.92
N ARG A 254 26.91 -24.25 -2.87
CA ARG A 254 26.19 -25.39 -2.27
C ARG A 254 25.84 -26.50 -3.26
N GLY A 255 26.12 -26.33 -4.57
CA GLY A 255 25.71 -27.28 -5.61
C GLY A 255 24.18 -27.40 -5.75
N VAL A 256 23.43 -26.31 -5.46
CA VAL A 256 21.98 -26.27 -5.49
C VAL A 256 21.53 -25.34 -6.63
N VAL A 257 20.62 -25.81 -7.47
CA VAL A 257 20.03 -24.99 -8.55
C VAL A 257 18.92 -24.14 -7.96
N ILE A 258 18.97 -22.81 -8.18
CA ILE A 258 17.96 -21.90 -7.66
C ILE A 258 17.29 -21.15 -8.79
N GLY A 259 15.97 -21.35 -8.93
CA GLY A 259 15.09 -20.59 -9.79
C GLY A 259 14.47 -19.40 -9.04
N ILE A 260 14.28 -18.28 -9.76
CA ILE A 260 13.58 -17.09 -9.24
C ILE A 260 12.52 -16.70 -10.27
N GLU A 261 11.27 -16.70 -9.85
CA GLU A 261 10.12 -16.29 -10.64
C GLU A 261 9.56 -14.98 -10.08
N THR A 262 9.29 -14.01 -10.95
CA THR A 262 8.62 -12.75 -10.57
C THR A 262 7.12 -12.98 -10.55
N MET A 263 6.49 -12.80 -9.38
CA MET A 263 5.04 -12.95 -9.20
C MET A 263 4.31 -11.63 -9.36
N LEU A 264 4.95 -10.52 -8.91
CA LEU A 264 4.36 -9.18 -8.94
C LEU A 264 5.47 -8.14 -8.92
N GLU A 265 5.31 -7.08 -9.70
CA GLU A 265 6.03 -5.82 -9.51
C GLU A 265 5.04 -4.66 -9.62
N LYS A 266 5.04 -3.78 -8.59
CA LYS A 266 4.27 -2.54 -8.57
C LYS A 266 5.23 -1.37 -8.40
N PRO A 267 5.10 -0.32 -9.21
CA PRO A 267 5.93 0.88 -9.04
C PRO A 267 5.57 1.64 -7.77
N VAL A 268 6.47 2.51 -7.35
CA VAL A 268 6.24 3.46 -6.26
C VAL A 268 5.14 4.45 -6.65
N ALA A 269 4.23 4.75 -5.71
CA ALA A 269 3.34 5.89 -5.84
C ALA A 269 3.83 7.01 -4.91
N ALA A 270 4.62 7.93 -5.46
CA ALA A 270 5.23 9.01 -4.70
C ALA A 270 4.22 10.13 -4.43
N ALA A 271 4.13 10.57 -3.17
CA ALA A 271 3.31 11.72 -2.81
C ALA A 271 3.91 13.01 -3.41
N ALA A 272 3.05 13.84 -3.99
CA ALA A 272 3.47 15.08 -4.64
C ALA A 272 4.07 16.06 -3.62
N PRO A 273 5.21 16.70 -3.93
CA PRO A 273 5.88 17.60 -2.98
C PRO A 273 5.00 18.73 -2.46
N TRP A 274 4.12 19.28 -3.29
CA TRP A 274 3.22 20.36 -2.89
C TRP A 274 2.11 19.88 -1.95
N LEU A 275 1.58 18.65 -2.14
CA LEU A 275 0.61 18.04 -1.24
C LEU A 275 1.27 17.67 0.09
N LYS A 276 2.48 17.13 0.07
CA LYS A 276 3.23 16.86 1.30
C LYS A 276 3.43 18.13 2.14
N ARG A 277 3.79 19.25 1.49
CA ARG A 277 3.92 20.54 2.21
C ARG A 277 2.59 21.01 2.80
N ALA A 278 1.48 20.90 2.05
CA ALA A 278 0.16 21.28 2.53
C ALA A 278 -0.27 20.41 3.73
N ILE A 279 -0.05 19.10 3.63
CA ILE A 279 -0.33 18.13 4.70
C ILE A 279 0.55 18.41 5.93
N ALA A 280 1.85 18.60 5.73
CA ALA A 280 2.76 18.88 6.85
C ALA A 280 2.34 20.14 7.62
N ALA A 281 1.98 21.20 6.91
CA ALA A 281 1.48 22.43 7.54
C ALA A 281 0.09 22.23 8.17
N GLY A 282 -0.77 21.37 7.61
CA GLY A 282 -2.05 20.98 8.20
C GLY A 282 -1.87 20.22 9.51
N ILE A 283 -0.98 19.25 9.54
CA ILE A 283 -0.65 18.47 10.74
C ILE A 283 -0.01 19.38 11.81
N GLU A 284 0.93 20.27 11.42
CA GLU A 284 1.56 21.21 12.36
C GLU A 284 0.52 22.16 12.98
N ALA A 285 -0.47 22.59 12.21
CA ALA A 285 -1.56 23.42 12.74
C ALA A 285 -2.46 22.65 13.72
N ALA A 286 -2.78 21.39 13.44
CA ALA A 286 -3.63 20.57 14.29
C ALA A 286 -2.92 20.07 15.56
N THR A 287 -1.63 19.77 15.48
CA THR A 287 -0.89 19.12 16.58
C THR A 287 0.08 20.04 17.32
N GLY A 288 0.42 21.20 16.75
CA GLY A 288 1.48 22.10 17.26
C GLY A 288 2.90 21.58 17.01
N ALA A 289 3.09 20.47 16.31
CA ALA A 289 4.39 19.85 16.08
C ALA A 289 4.61 19.54 14.59
N LYS A 290 5.87 19.66 14.15
CA LYS A 290 6.25 19.25 12.78
C LYS A 290 6.10 17.75 12.62
N PRO A 291 5.37 17.29 11.60
CA PRO A 291 5.19 15.85 11.37
C PRO A 291 6.42 15.20 10.80
N ARG A 292 6.53 13.89 11.05
CA ARG A 292 7.46 12.99 10.37
C ARG A 292 6.95 12.63 8.98
N GLU A 293 7.88 12.50 8.02
CA GLU A 293 7.60 11.81 6.75
C GLU A 293 7.86 10.32 6.92
N LEU A 294 6.92 9.49 6.46
CA LEU A 294 6.97 8.03 6.51
C LEU A 294 6.62 7.45 5.13
N MET A 295 7.22 6.33 4.78
CA MET A 295 6.75 5.55 3.63
C MET A 295 5.61 4.63 4.07
N SER A 296 4.54 4.50 3.28
CA SER A 296 3.61 3.40 3.46
C SER A 296 4.21 2.10 2.96
N GLY A 297 4.30 1.12 3.84
CA GLY A 297 4.64 -0.26 3.45
C GLY A 297 3.47 -1.03 2.86
N ALA A 298 2.22 -0.60 3.11
CA ALA A 298 0.99 -1.20 2.60
C ALA A 298 0.59 -0.66 1.22
N GLY A 299 -0.35 -1.33 0.55
CA GLY A 299 -1.06 -0.78 -0.61
C GLY A 299 -2.14 0.20 -0.16
N HIS A 300 -2.55 1.11 -1.04
CA HIS A 300 -3.64 2.06 -0.82
C HIS A 300 -4.22 2.49 -2.15
N ASP A 301 -5.42 3.06 -2.16
CA ASP A 301 -6.07 3.59 -3.36
C ASP A 301 -5.23 4.64 -4.11
N GLY A 302 -4.37 5.36 -3.38
CA GLY A 302 -3.37 6.25 -3.95
C GLY A 302 -2.50 5.61 -5.04
N MET A 303 -2.28 4.27 -5.03
CA MET A 303 -1.55 3.56 -6.08
C MET A 303 -2.27 3.55 -7.43
N ALA A 304 -3.60 3.57 -7.43
CA ALA A 304 -4.40 3.72 -8.63
C ALA A 304 -4.55 5.20 -8.99
N MET A 305 -4.86 6.04 -7.99
CA MET A 305 -5.15 7.45 -8.18
C MET A 305 -3.99 8.26 -8.74
N ILE A 306 -2.73 7.84 -8.55
CA ILE A 306 -1.55 8.49 -9.13
C ILE A 306 -1.58 8.49 -10.68
N ASN A 307 -2.30 7.57 -11.30
CA ASN A 307 -2.50 7.56 -12.75
C ASN A 307 -3.40 8.71 -13.22
N LEU A 308 -4.26 9.21 -12.34
CA LEU A 308 -5.16 10.33 -12.62
C LEU A 308 -4.57 11.67 -12.20
N THR A 309 -3.99 11.78 -11.00
CA THR A 309 -3.63 13.07 -10.40
C THR A 309 -2.48 12.93 -9.39
N ASP A 310 -1.99 14.05 -8.87
CA ASP A 310 -1.09 14.08 -7.72
C ASP A 310 -1.77 13.54 -6.47
N ILE A 311 -1.03 12.76 -5.67
CA ILE A 311 -1.54 12.15 -4.44
C ILE A 311 -0.83 12.68 -3.20
N GLY A 312 -1.54 12.67 -2.07
CA GLY A 312 -0.99 12.94 -0.74
C GLY A 312 -1.76 12.17 0.33
N MET A 313 -1.07 11.74 1.39
CA MET A 313 -1.71 10.94 2.45
C MET A 313 -1.27 11.39 3.84
N ILE A 314 -2.20 11.29 4.79
CA ILE A 314 -2.01 11.50 6.23
C ILE A 314 -2.08 10.14 6.91
N PHE A 315 -1.03 9.78 7.66
CA PHE A 315 -1.08 8.63 8.55
C PHE A 315 -1.57 9.02 9.94
N VAL A 316 -2.39 8.13 10.51
CA VAL A 316 -2.89 8.18 11.87
C VAL A 316 -2.26 7.06 12.66
N ARG A 317 -1.73 7.37 13.85
CA ARG A 317 -1.17 6.39 14.76
C ARG A 317 -2.18 5.29 15.08
N CYS A 318 -1.74 4.05 15.01
CA CYS A 318 -2.49 2.90 15.49
C CYS A 318 -1.70 2.13 16.56
N ARG A 319 -2.44 1.49 17.47
CA ARG A 319 -1.88 0.80 18.63
C ARG A 319 -1.01 -0.38 18.19
N ALA A 320 0.25 -0.39 18.64
CA ALA A 320 1.26 -1.41 18.33
C ALA A 320 1.47 -1.68 16.84
N GLY A 321 1.00 -0.79 15.95
CA GLY A 321 1.03 -1.01 14.51
C GLY A 321 0.12 -2.16 14.03
N ILE A 322 -0.84 -2.58 14.86
CA ILE A 322 -1.74 -3.69 14.52
C ILE A 322 -2.75 -3.21 13.48
N SER A 323 -2.82 -3.94 12.37
CA SER A 323 -3.85 -3.87 11.37
C SER A 323 -4.20 -5.26 10.85
N HIS A 324 -5.24 -5.42 10.03
CA HIS A 324 -5.75 -6.69 9.55
C HIS A 324 -6.08 -7.66 10.72
N SER A 325 -6.66 -7.12 11.79
CA SER A 325 -6.95 -7.84 13.02
C SER A 325 -8.07 -7.16 13.79
N PRO A 326 -8.94 -7.89 14.49
CA PRO A 326 -9.94 -7.32 15.40
C PRO A 326 -9.33 -6.50 16.57
N LEU A 327 -8.03 -6.64 16.81
CA LEU A 327 -7.27 -5.88 17.83
C LEU A 327 -6.78 -4.51 17.34
N GLU A 328 -7.03 -4.18 16.09
CA GLU A 328 -6.71 -2.87 15.51
C GLU A 328 -7.38 -1.75 16.30
N GLN A 329 -6.60 -0.70 16.61
CA GLN A 329 -7.10 0.41 17.40
C GLN A 329 -6.39 1.72 17.06
N ALA A 330 -7.19 2.77 16.78
CA ALA A 330 -6.78 4.17 16.80
C ALA A 330 -7.56 4.89 17.90
N THR A 331 -6.98 5.93 18.52
CA THR A 331 -7.67 6.70 19.56
C THR A 331 -8.61 7.73 18.94
N VAL A 332 -9.70 8.07 19.64
CA VAL A 332 -10.63 9.12 19.19
C VAL A 332 -9.91 10.46 19.06
N ASP A 333 -8.96 10.74 19.95
CA ASP A 333 -8.17 11.98 19.91
C ASP A 333 -7.28 12.05 18.65
N ASP A 334 -6.57 10.97 18.32
CA ASP A 334 -5.74 10.92 17.11
C ASP A 334 -6.58 11.03 15.83
N MET A 335 -7.76 10.39 15.81
CA MET A 335 -8.72 10.50 14.69
C MET A 335 -9.25 11.93 14.56
N GLY A 336 -9.56 12.58 15.68
CA GLY A 336 -9.97 13.99 15.71
C GLY A 336 -8.90 14.92 15.17
N LEU A 337 -7.64 14.72 15.57
CA LEU A 337 -6.50 15.45 15.02
C LEU A 337 -6.33 15.22 13.51
N ALA A 338 -6.61 14.02 13.01
CA ALA A 338 -6.53 13.72 11.59
C ALA A 338 -7.59 14.48 10.78
N VAL A 339 -8.82 14.56 11.28
CA VAL A 339 -9.89 15.38 10.66
C VAL A 339 -9.48 16.85 10.65
N GLU A 340 -8.97 17.38 11.75
CA GLU A 340 -8.48 18.76 11.85
C GLU A 340 -7.35 19.03 10.86
N ALA A 341 -6.35 18.13 10.81
CA ALA A 341 -5.23 18.24 9.89
C ALA A 341 -5.68 18.18 8.42
N LEU A 342 -6.69 17.36 8.08
CA LEU A 342 -7.27 17.28 6.76
C LEU A 342 -7.98 18.60 6.39
N VAL A 343 -8.78 19.15 7.29
CA VAL A 343 -9.45 20.47 7.11
C VAL A 343 -8.41 21.56 6.83
N GLU A 344 -7.40 21.65 7.69
CA GLU A 344 -6.32 22.62 7.56
C GLU A 344 -5.52 22.44 6.26
N THR A 345 -5.32 21.20 5.81
CA THR A 345 -4.71 20.88 4.52
C THR A 345 -5.55 21.40 3.36
N ILE A 346 -6.86 21.12 3.38
CA ILE A 346 -7.81 21.57 2.34
C ILE A 346 -7.85 23.10 2.25
N VAL A 347 -7.87 23.78 3.38
CA VAL A 347 -7.84 25.26 3.45
C VAL A 347 -6.57 25.80 2.77
N ARG A 348 -5.39 25.23 3.09
CA ARG A 348 -4.12 25.66 2.46
C ARG A 348 -4.09 25.40 0.95
N ILE A 349 -4.69 24.30 0.49
CA ILE A 349 -4.84 24.04 -0.95
C ILE A 349 -5.77 25.08 -1.58
N SER A 350 -6.78 25.58 -0.87
CA SER A 350 -7.70 26.61 -1.36
C SER A 350 -7.01 27.96 -1.56
N ASP A 351 -6.05 28.31 -0.71
CA ASP A 351 -5.30 29.56 -0.77
C ASP A 351 -4.31 29.61 -1.95
N GLY A 352 -4.14 28.50 -2.64
CA GLY A 352 -3.25 28.31 -3.79
C GLY A 352 -1.97 27.55 -3.42
N PRO A 353 -1.31 26.88 -4.38
CA PRO A 353 0.00 26.32 -4.13
C PRO A 353 0.93 27.46 -3.75
N GLY A 354 1.41 27.46 -2.51
CA GLY A 354 2.12 28.54 -1.85
C GLY A 354 3.01 29.35 -2.80
N ARG A 355 2.69 30.62 -2.95
CA ARG A 355 3.63 31.63 -3.40
C ARG A 355 4.58 31.86 -2.23
N SER A 356 5.60 31.05 -2.11
CA SER A 356 6.81 31.33 -1.34
C SER A 356 7.96 30.51 -1.90
#